data_a0618b7b3c8d1f923de0adfe85217b66
#
_entry.id   a0618b7b3c8d1f923de0adfe85217b66
#
_cell.length_a   1.000
_cell.length_b   1.000
_cell.length_c   1.000
_cell.angle_alpha   90.00
_cell.angle_beta   90.00
_cell.angle_gamma   90.00
#
_symmetry.space_group_name_H-M   'P 1'
#
loop_
_entity.id
_entity.type
_entity.pdbx_description
1 polymer ?
#
loop_
_entity_poly.entity_id
_entity_poly.type
_entity_poly.pdbx_seq_one_letter_code
_entity_poly.pdbx_strand_id
1 'polypeptide(L)'
;MADYRTSKEPRYPGETIPSGKQIFDNNPRRAVIKPKPIEDEKYAEARKKNAESRFVSDVTLIYTELEDLLLSKHKDYGPSNISNAPGGALNGLRVRMHDKLARINNLVDENKNPEHESLEDSFKDMANYAIIGLLVLRGKWDK
;
A
#
# COMPACT_ATOMS: atom_id res chain seq x y z
N MET A 1 -37.06 3.19 16.68
CA MET A 1 -36.75 4.38 15.84
C MET A 1 -36.01 5.34 16.75
N ALA A 2 -34.71 5.42 16.65
CA ALA A 2 -33.87 6.31 17.45
C ALA A 2 -33.31 7.39 16.51
N ASP A 3 -33.69 8.62 16.81
CA ASP A 3 -33.40 9.82 16.05
C ASP A 3 -31.95 10.25 16.35
N TYR A 4 -31.04 10.09 15.39
CA TYR A 4 -29.66 10.58 15.49
C TYR A 4 -29.63 12.06 15.10
N ARG A 5 -29.85 12.95 16.04
CA ARG A 5 -29.52 14.37 15.92
C ARG A 5 -28.02 14.55 16.07
N THR A 6 -27.35 14.81 14.96
CA THR A 6 -25.96 15.29 14.95
C THR A 6 -25.91 16.73 15.48
N SER A 7 -25.54 16.90 16.72
CA SER A 7 -25.17 18.20 17.29
C SER A 7 -23.79 18.60 16.75
N LYS A 8 -23.75 19.56 15.82
CA LYS A 8 -22.52 20.26 15.45
C LYS A 8 -22.24 21.32 16.52
N GLU A 9 -21.37 21.02 17.46
CA GLU A 9 -20.81 22.04 18.34
C GLU A 9 -19.73 22.85 17.58
N PRO A 10 -19.70 24.19 17.74
CA PRO A 10 -18.65 25.02 17.13
C PRO A 10 -17.32 24.77 17.84
N ARG A 11 -16.25 24.59 17.06
CA ARG A 11 -14.91 24.22 17.55
C ARG A 11 -14.16 25.32 18.30
N TYR A 12 -14.66 26.57 18.30
CA TYR A 12 -14.06 27.69 19.02
C TYR A 12 -15.15 28.60 19.61
N PRO A 13 -15.04 29.04 20.86
CA PRO A 13 -15.97 30.00 21.43
C PRO A 13 -15.70 31.39 20.83
N GLY A 14 -16.64 31.89 20.01
CA GLY A 14 -16.58 33.22 19.45
C GLY A 14 -16.82 33.36 17.96
N GLU A 15 -16.89 32.27 17.19
CA GLU A 15 -17.21 32.34 15.76
C GLU A 15 -18.72 32.23 15.52
N THR A 16 -19.39 33.36 15.33
CA THR A 16 -20.69 33.40 14.70
C THR A 16 -20.55 33.28 13.20
N ILE A 17 -21.00 32.17 12.63
CA ILE A 17 -21.06 32.00 11.17
C ILE A 17 -22.20 32.86 10.63
N PRO A 18 -21.92 33.90 9.83
CA PRO A 18 -22.98 34.67 9.19
C PRO A 18 -23.66 33.83 8.12
N SER A 19 -25.00 33.72 8.22
CA SER A 19 -25.80 33.03 7.23
C SER A 19 -25.66 33.68 5.86
N GLY A 20 -25.15 32.96 4.89
CA GLY A 20 -25.59 32.99 3.49
C GLY A 20 -25.45 34.27 2.69
N LYS A 21 -24.53 35.21 2.98
CA LYS A 21 -24.17 36.26 2.03
C LYS A 21 -22.72 36.10 1.62
N GLN A 22 -22.50 35.65 0.39
CA GLN A 22 -21.20 35.81 -0.27
C GLN A 22 -20.89 37.30 -0.35
N ILE A 23 -19.95 37.76 0.49
CA ILE A 23 -19.42 39.13 0.38
C ILE A 23 -18.44 39.07 -0.80
N PHE A 24 -18.92 39.37 -2.00
CA PHE A 24 -18.07 39.71 -3.12
C PHE A 24 -17.43 41.07 -2.79
N ASP A 25 -16.19 41.03 -2.34
CA ASP A 25 -15.40 42.27 -2.19
C ASP A 25 -15.05 42.79 -3.60
N ASN A 26 -15.90 43.69 -4.10
CA ASN A 26 -15.73 44.37 -5.38
C ASN A 26 -14.71 45.50 -5.29
N ASN A 27 -13.71 45.43 -4.44
CA ASN A 27 -12.67 46.43 -4.36
C ASN A 27 -11.66 46.29 -5.54
N PRO A 28 -11.74 47.17 -6.57
CA PRO A 28 -10.88 47.07 -7.75
C PRO A 28 -9.39 47.37 -7.46
N ARG A 29 -9.07 47.75 -6.21
CA ARG A 29 -7.69 48.05 -5.80
C ARG A 29 -6.99 46.91 -5.09
N ARG A 30 -7.65 45.78 -4.82
CA ARG A 30 -7.02 44.60 -4.32
C ARG A 30 -6.50 43.79 -5.50
N ALA A 31 -5.31 44.13 -5.98
CA ALA A 31 -4.59 43.28 -6.89
C ALA A 31 -4.48 41.90 -6.25
N VAL A 32 -5.19 40.92 -6.81
CA VAL A 32 -4.95 39.51 -6.47
C VAL A 32 -3.54 39.22 -6.92
N ILE A 33 -2.61 39.33 -5.98
CA ILE A 33 -1.23 38.85 -6.20
C ILE A 33 -1.35 37.35 -6.36
N LYS A 34 -1.53 36.90 -7.61
CA LYS A 34 -1.36 35.48 -7.92
C LYS A 34 0.07 35.17 -7.54
N PRO A 35 0.31 34.22 -6.61
CA PRO A 35 1.66 33.83 -6.32
C PRO A 35 2.31 33.40 -7.64
N LYS A 36 3.41 34.07 -8.01
CA LYS A 36 4.22 33.67 -9.15
C LYS A 36 4.55 32.19 -8.97
N PRO A 37 4.36 31.32 -9.96
CA PRO A 37 4.85 29.94 -9.84
C PRO A 37 6.34 30.05 -9.55
N ILE A 38 6.75 29.58 -8.38
CA ILE A 38 8.18 29.46 -8.05
C ILE A 38 8.66 28.25 -8.84
N GLU A 39 8.91 28.43 -10.12
CA GLU A 39 9.65 27.51 -10.98
C GLU A 39 11.17 27.72 -10.76
N ASP A 40 11.59 27.62 -9.50
CA ASP A 40 13.00 27.49 -9.22
C ASP A 40 13.37 26.01 -9.44
N GLU A 41 14.22 25.75 -10.43
CA GLU A 41 14.81 24.41 -10.72
C GLU A 41 15.29 23.73 -9.44
N LYS A 42 15.81 24.50 -8.48
CA LYS A 42 16.23 24.04 -7.16
C LYS A 42 15.10 23.38 -6.35
N TYR A 43 13.87 23.90 -6.42
CA TYR A 43 12.71 23.28 -5.73
C TYR A 43 12.19 22.06 -6.50
N ALA A 44 12.28 22.05 -7.82
CA ALA A 44 11.94 20.90 -8.64
C ALA A 44 12.89 19.72 -8.37
N GLU A 45 14.20 19.98 -8.30
CA GLU A 45 15.21 18.98 -7.93
C GLU A 45 15.05 18.46 -6.50
N ALA A 46 14.80 19.35 -5.54
CA ALA A 46 14.54 18.94 -4.14
C ALA A 46 13.28 18.07 -4.02
N ARG A 47 12.20 18.39 -4.76
CA ARG A 47 11.00 17.55 -4.81
C ARG A 47 11.27 16.18 -5.41
N LYS A 48 12.05 16.12 -6.50
CA LYS A 48 12.44 14.87 -7.15
C LYS A 48 13.28 14.00 -6.21
N LYS A 49 14.30 14.57 -5.58
CA LYS A 49 15.15 13.88 -4.59
C LYS A 49 14.35 13.35 -3.39
N ASN A 50 13.39 14.14 -2.88
CA ASN A 50 12.52 13.71 -1.79
C ASN A 50 11.57 12.59 -2.22
N ALA A 51 11.06 12.62 -3.45
CA ALA A 51 10.21 11.55 -3.99
C ALA A 51 11.01 10.25 -4.17
N GLU A 52 12.23 10.33 -4.72
CA GLU A 52 13.13 9.17 -4.85
C GLU A 52 13.52 8.60 -3.48
N SER A 53 13.80 9.46 -2.48
CA SER A 53 14.11 9.02 -1.11
C SER A 53 12.92 8.31 -0.45
N ARG A 54 11.69 8.79 -0.65
CA ARG A 54 10.47 8.14 -0.14
C ARG A 54 10.25 6.80 -0.79
N PHE A 55 10.34 6.73 -2.11
CA PHE A 55 10.18 5.46 -2.84
C PHE A 55 11.17 4.40 -2.35
N VAL A 56 12.45 4.75 -2.19
CA VAL A 56 13.46 3.82 -1.65
C VAL A 56 13.11 3.38 -0.24
N SER A 57 12.65 4.29 0.62
CA SER A 57 12.21 3.97 1.98
C SER A 57 11.02 3.01 1.98
N ASP A 58 10.00 3.28 1.15
CA ASP A 58 8.79 2.45 1.06
C ASP A 58 9.13 1.04 0.54
N VAL A 59 9.99 0.94 -0.47
CA VAL A 59 10.48 -0.37 -0.97
C VAL A 59 11.23 -1.13 0.11
N THR A 60 12.10 -0.45 0.86
CA THR A 60 12.86 -1.08 1.96
C THR A 60 11.93 -1.60 3.05
N LEU A 61 10.89 -0.84 3.41
CA LEU A 61 9.89 -1.25 4.37
C LEU A 61 9.17 -2.53 3.91
N ILE A 62 8.72 -2.57 2.65
CA ILE A 62 8.05 -3.75 2.09
C ILE A 62 8.99 -4.98 2.11
N TYR A 63 10.27 -4.83 1.77
CA TYR A 63 11.22 -5.94 1.86
C TYR A 63 11.38 -6.45 3.29
N THR A 64 11.41 -5.58 4.28
CA THR A 64 11.49 -5.96 5.70
C THR A 64 10.24 -6.74 6.11
N GLU A 65 9.05 -6.27 5.74
CA GLU A 65 7.79 -6.99 6.00
C GLU A 65 7.74 -8.38 5.34
N LEU A 66 8.24 -8.50 4.11
CA LEU A 66 8.32 -9.78 3.41
C LEU A 66 9.30 -10.75 4.08
N GLU A 67 10.45 -10.26 4.54
CA GLU A 67 11.43 -11.03 5.27
C GLU A 67 10.85 -11.57 6.58
N ASP A 68 10.25 -10.70 7.41
CA ASP A 68 9.64 -11.07 8.68
C ASP A 68 8.53 -12.12 8.48
N LEU A 69 7.67 -11.93 7.49
CA LEU A 69 6.61 -12.88 7.15
C LEU A 69 7.18 -14.22 6.68
N LEU A 70 8.21 -14.21 5.83
CA LEU A 70 8.86 -15.43 5.34
C LEU A 70 9.49 -16.22 6.48
N LEU A 71 10.25 -15.55 7.33
CA LEU A 71 10.93 -16.18 8.47
C LEU A 71 9.95 -16.75 9.48
N SER A 72 8.87 -16.03 9.78
CA SER A 72 7.79 -16.51 10.65
C SER A 72 7.14 -17.77 10.07
N LYS A 73 6.71 -17.73 8.81
CA LYS A 73 6.10 -18.90 8.14
C LYS A 73 7.08 -20.07 8.02
N HIS A 74 8.36 -19.82 7.75
CA HIS A 74 9.37 -20.87 7.71
C HIS A 74 9.54 -21.56 9.06
N LYS A 75 9.50 -20.79 10.15
CA LYS A 75 9.55 -21.33 11.52
C LYS A 75 8.35 -22.22 11.83
N ASP A 76 7.16 -21.82 11.39
CA ASP A 76 5.93 -22.56 11.68
C ASP A 76 5.78 -23.83 10.83
N TYR A 77 6.04 -23.74 9.54
CA TYR A 77 5.83 -24.83 8.59
C TYR A 77 7.07 -25.69 8.34
N GLY A 78 8.25 -25.18 8.60
CA GLY A 78 9.51 -25.79 8.24
C GLY A 78 9.72 -25.91 6.72
N PRO A 79 10.91 -26.38 6.27
CA PRO A 79 11.23 -26.46 4.85
C PRO A 79 10.48 -27.59 4.11
N SER A 80 10.04 -28.62 4.83
CA SER A 80 9.48 -29.85 4.25
C SER A 80 8.20 -29.63 3.46
N ASN A 81 7.42 -28.61 3.80
CA ASN A 81 6.18 -28.28 3.09
C ASN A 81 6.43 -27.84 1.63
N ILE A 82 7.64 -27.41 1.32
CA ILE A 82 8.09 -27.04 -0.03
C ILE A 82 8.93 -28.19 -0.62
N SER A 83 9.94 -28.66 0.13
CA SER A 83 10.87 -29.68 -0.36
C SER A 83 10.18 -31.00 -0.73
N ASN A 84 9.17 -31.40 0.04
CA ASN A 84 8.43 -32.64 -0.17
C ASN A 84 7.13 -32.45 -1.00
N ALA A 85 6.96 -31.31 -1.65
CA ALA A 85 5.78 -31.08 -2.48
C ALA A 85 5.70 -32.10 -3.63
N PRO A 86 4.51 -32.61 -3.98
CA PRO A 86 4.31 -33.51 -5.12
C PRO A 86 4.89 -32.90 -6.41
N GLY A 87 5.73 -33.64 -7.10
CA GLY A 87 6.44 -33.15 -8.30
C GLY A 87 7.65 -32.28 -7.99
N GLY A 88 8.09 -32.22 -6.72
CA GLY A 88 9.27 -31.47 -6.28
C GLY A 88 8.98 -30.02 -5.89
N ALA A 89 9.96 -29.41 -5.23
CA ALA A 89 9.83 -28.08 -4.63
C ALA A 89 9.39 -26.99 -5.62
N LEU A 90 10.00 -26.92 -6.80
CA LEU A 90 9.65 -25.92 -7.81
C LEU A 90 8.23 -26.12 -8.36
N ASN A 91 7.77 -27.37 -8.51
CA ASN A 91 6.40 -27.63 -8.93
C ASN A 91 5.41 -27.22 -7.84
N GLY A 92 5.68 -27.52 -6.58
CA GLY A 92 4.85 -27.08 -5.45
C GLY A 92 4.74 -25.57 -5.37
N LEU A 93 5.83 -24.84 -5.59
CA LEU A 93 5.81 -23.36 -5.66
C LEU A 93 4.98 -22.85 -6.84
N ARG A 94 5.15 -23.45 -8.01
CA ARG A 94 4.39 -23.10 -9.21
C ARG A 94 2.87 -23.20 -8.97
N VAL A 95 2.42 -24.27 -8.32
CA VAL A 95 1.01 -24.46 -7.99
C VAL A 95 0.53 -23.39 -7.03
N ARG A 96 1.26 -23.14 -5.94
CA ARG A 96 0.91 -22.09 -4.96
C ARG A 96 0.85 -20.69 -5.56
N MET A 97 1.80 -20.36 -6.43
CA MET A 97 1.80 -19.07 -7.13
C MET A 97 0.62 -18.97 -8.10
N HIS A 98 0.27 -20.08 -8.78
CA HIS A 98 -0.91 -20.11 -9.65
C HIS A 98 -2.20 -19.83 -8.87
N ASP A 99 -2.38 -20.45 -7.70
CA ASP A 99 -3.56 -20.23 -6.86
C ASP A 99 -3.68 -18.77 -6.41
N LYS A 100 -2.57 -18.15 -5.98
CA LYS A 100 -2.57 -16.74 -5.60
C LYS A 100 -2.83 -15.82 -6.80
N LEU A 101 -2.29 -16.12 -7.97
CA LEU A 101 -2.55 -15.37 -9.20
C LEU A 101 -4.02 -15.48 -9.62
N ALA A 102 -4.60 -16.67 -9.59
CA ALA A 102 -6.02 -16.87 -9.89
C ALA A 102 -6.91 -16.07 -8.94
N ARG A 103 -6.56 -16.03 -7.65
CA ARG A 103 -7.27 -15.24 -6.66
C ARG A 103 -7.15 -13.74 -6.92
N ILE A 104 -5.94 -13.25 -7.24
CA ILE A 104 -5.70 -11.83 -7.60
C ILE A 104 -6.57 -11.45 -8.80
N ASN A 105 -6.54 -12.24 -9.86
CA ASN A 105 -7.33 -11.99 -11.06
C ASN A 105 -8.83 -11.91 -10.73
N ASN A 106 -9.36 -12.86 -9.97
CA ASN A 106 -10.77 -12.87 -9.58
C ASN A 106 -11.18 -11.61 -8.76
N LEU A 107 -10.32 -11.17 -7.83
CA LEU A 107 -10.61 -9.98 -7.02
C LEU A 107 -10.50 -8.68 -7.82
N VAL A 108 -9.52 -8.59 -8.71
CA VAL A 108 -9.29 -7.39 -9.54
C VAL A 108 -10.33 -7.28 -10.65
N ASP A 109 -10.59 -8.37 -11.40
CA ASP A 109 -11.50 -8.35 -12.54
C ASP A 109 -12.97 -8.11 -12.12
N GLU A 110 -13.36 -8.63 -10.95
CA GLU A 110 -14.71 -8.46 -10.45
C GLU A 110 -14.86 -7.30 -9.46
N ASN A 111 -13.79 -6.54 -9.21
CA ASN A 111 -13.76 -5.42 -8.25
C ASN A 111 -14.38 -5.79 -6.89
N LYS A 112 -14.08 -6.99 -6.41
CA LYS A 112 -14.60 -7.53 -5.15
C LYS A 112 -13.74 -7.17 -3.97
N ASN A 113 -14.39 -6.84 -2.86
CA ASN A 113 -13.70 -6.79 -1.58
C ASN A 113 -13.46 -8.21 -1.07
N PRO A 114 -12.25 -8.58 -0.66
CA PRO A 114 -11.97 -9.90 -0.10
C PRO A 114 -12.66 -10.06 1.27
N GLU A 115 -13.27 -11.23 1.52
CA GLU A 115 -13.95 -11.55 2.78
C GLU A 115 -12.98 -12.06 3.87
N HIS A 116 -11.88 -12.70 3.49
CA HIS A 116 -10.98 -13.36 4.43
C HIS A 116 -9.56 -12.78 4.36
N GLU A 117 -8.83 -13.11 3.32
CA GLU A 117 -7.43 -12.74 3.11
C GLU A 117 -7.37 -11.51 2.20
N SER A 118 -6.62 -10.48 2.56
CA SER A 118 -6.52 -9.27 1.75
C SER A 118 -5.89 -9.51 0.37
N LEU A 119 -6.10 -8.60 -0.57
CA LEU A 119 -5.40 -8.64 -1.86
C LEU A 119 -3.88 -8.48 -1.65
N GLU A 120 -3.48 -7.65 -0.68
CA GLU A 120 -2.09 -7.44 -0.29
C GLU A 120 -1.41 -8.73 0.19
N ASP A 121 -2.11 -9.55 0.99
CA ASP A 121 -1.59 -10.85 1.44
C ASP A 121 -1.27 -11.77 0.27
N SER A 122 -2.11 -11.76 -0.77
CA SER A 122 -1.85 -12.54 -1.97
C SER A 122 -0.58 -12.10 -2.71
N PHE A 123 -0.33 -10.80 -2.79
CA PHE A 123 0.92 -10.27 -3.36
C PHE A 123 2.14 -10.58 -2.49
N LYS A 124 2.04 -10.45 -1.16
CA LYS A 124 3.11 -10.82 -0.21
C LYS A 124 3.45 -12.31 -0.32
N ASP A 125 2.45 -13.17 -0.41
CA ASP A 125 2.68 -14.61 -0.59
C ASP A 125 3.37 -14.91 -1.91
N MET A 126 2.94 -14.30 -3.02
CA MET A 126 3.59 -14.49 -4.32
C MET A 126 5.05 -14.04 -4.31
N ALA A 127 5.35 -12.89 -3.71
CA ALA A 127 6.71 -12.39 -3.57
C ALA A 127 7.58 -13.36 -2.76
N ASN A 128 7.07 -13.87 -1.64
CA ASN A 128 7.77 -14.84 -0.81
C ASN A 128 7.95 -16.19 -1.51
N TYR A 129 6.96 -16.67 -2.27
CA TYR A 129 7.16 -17.89 -3.08
C TYR A 129 8.23 -17.71 -4.15
N ALA A 130 8.37 -16.53 -4.74
CA ALA A 130 9.48 -16.24 -5.67
C ALA A 130 10.84 -16.26 -4.96
N ILE A 131 10.95 -15.67 -3.76
CA ILE A 131 12.16 -15.71 -2.94
C ILE A 131 12.52 -17.17 -2.58
N ILE A 132 11.54 -17.96 -2.12
CA ILE A 132 11.73 -19.39 -1.84
C ILE A 132 12.23 -20.13 -3.09
N GLY A 133 11.64 -19.83 -4.26
CA GLY A 133 12.08 -20.41 -5.54
C GLY A 133 13.55 -20.13 -5.84
N LEU A 134 14.02 -18.91 -5.58
CA LEU A 134 15.44 -18.57 -5.71
C LEU A 134 16.32 -19.33 -4.70
N LEU A 135 15.86 -19.52 -3.47
CA LEU A 135 16.57 -20.32 -2.46
C LEU A 135 16.65 -21.78 -2.87
N VAL A 136 15.55 -22.36 -3.38
CA VAL A 136 15.54 -23.74 -3.92
C VAL A 136 16.51 -23.90 -5.07
N LEU A 137 16.50 -22.99 -6.06
CA LEU A 137 17.42 -23.02 -7.20
C LEU A 137 18.90 -22.91 -6.79
N ARG A 138 19.15 -22.21 -5.70
CA ARG A 138 20.51 -22.03 -5.14
C ARG A 138 20.91 -23.13 -4.15
N GLY A 139 20.06 -24.14 -3.92
CA GLY A 139 20.29 -25.21 -2.93
C GLY A 139 20.44 -24.70 -1.50
N LYS A 140 19.65 -23.67 -1.13
CA LYS A 140 19.72 -22.98 0.18
C LYS A 140 18.43 -23.05 0.97
N TRP A 141 17.41 -23.72 0.45
CA TRP A 141 16.09 -23.76 1.12
C TRP A 141 16.09 -24.71 2.34
N ASP A 142 16.79 -25.81 2.29
CA ASP A 142 16.76 -26.87 3.33
C ASP A 142 17.86 -26.70 4.40
N LYS A 143 18.33 -25.50 4.64
CA LYS A 143 19.43 -25.24 5.58
C LYS A 143 19.04 -24.33 6.69
#